data_edcbb92aca62ecf110f797dee5ed2b1c
#
_entry.id   edcbb92aca62ecf110f797dee5ed2b1c
#
_cell.length_a   1.000
_cell.length_b   1.000
_cell.length_c   1.000
_cell.angle_alpha   90.00
_cell.angle_beta   90.00
_cell.angle_gamma   90.00
#
_symmetry.space_group_name_H-M   'P 1'
#
loop_
_entity.id
_entity.type
_entity.pdbx_description
1 polymer ?
#
loop_
_entity_poly.entity_id
_entity_poly.type
_entity_poly.pdbx_seq_one_letter_code
_entity_poly.pdbx_strand_id
1 'polypeptide(L)'
;MSSKLFGDVVARGSRSVVHAYGSGAVIKVPKPATPASWIRAEAEYVEAVRAVGAPAPALLGMEEIFGRPASVWEHVEGPLLWQQVVDRPDRSAAIGRALADVQLALFELVTPVTLPDQRDRLSSKIRWSAANVDVSLAAALDVLPGPTGTPRLCHGDLHPSNVIVSKDGPVLVDWFDACRGDPVADVARSSLTLLSHGATTPSHLPGSDTRTLAVLTRAYLSRMQESLEIPPGLFSRWQAVNAVARLAEGMSREPLLEVWRRFGWVEGSGEEAQAAAG
;
A
#
# COMPACT_ATOMS: atom_id res chain seq x y z
N MET A 1 12.59 -26.85 -27.95
CA MET A 1 13.07 -26.99 -26.56
C MET A 1 12.60 -25.76 -25.80
N SER A 2 11.52 -25.89 -25.06
CA SER A 2 11.04 -24.77 -24.20
C SER A 2 11.91 -24.79 -22.94
N SER A 3 13.03 -24.06 -22.96
CA SER A 3 13.74 -23.74 -21.73
C SER A 3 12.76 -22.97 -20.85
N LYS A 4 12.49 -23.43 -19.62
CA LYS A 4 11.75 -22.64 -18.64
C LYS A 4 12.47 -21.28 -18.56
N LEU A 5 11.82 -20.25 -19.06
CA LEU A 5 12.37 -18.89 -19.08
C LEU A 5 12.60 -18.38 -17.63
N PHE A 6 11.88 -18.97 -16.66
CA PHE A 6 11.94 -18.66 -15.22
C PHE A 6 11.89 -19.93 -14.36
N GLY A 7 12.32 -19.80 -13.11
CA GLY A 7 12.14 -20.80 -12.07
C GLY A 7 10.73 -20.84 -11.49
N ASP A 8 10.60 -21.39 -10.30
CA ASP A 8 9.32 -21.52 -9.61
C ASP A 8 8.72 -20.15 -9.26
N VAL A 9 7.40 -20.14 -9.08
CA VAL A 9 6.69 -18.96 -8.62
C VAL A 9 7.03 -18.71 -7.15
N VAL A 10 7.58 -17.53 -6.88
CA VAL A 10 7.89 -17.06 -5.51
C VAL A 10 6.70 -16.33 -4.91
N ALA A 11 6.01 -15.46 -5.71
CA ALA A 11 4.85 -14.70 -5.24
C ALA A 11 3.88 -14.39 -6.38
N ARG A 12 2.61 -14.15 -6.04
CA ARG A 12 1.56 -13.72 -6.96
C ARG A 12 0.89 -12.46 -6.43
N GLY A 13 1.12 -11.33 -7.10
CA GLY A 13 0.45 -10.06 -6.81
C GLY A 13 -0.77 -9.82 -7.70
N SER A 14 -1.46 -8.71 -7.47
CA SER A 14 -2.58 -8.25 -8.30
C SER A 14 -2.13 -7.92 -9.73
N ARG A 15 -0.97 -7.30 -9.90
CA ARG A 15 -0.43 -6.75 -11.15
C ARG A 15 0.66 -7.60 -11.80
N SER A 16 1.31 -8.50 -11.05
CA SER A 16 2.46 -9.27 -11.52
C SER A 16 2.54 -10.65 -10.88
N VAL A 17 3.42 -11.48 -11.46
CA VAL A 17 3.86 -12.75 -10.86
C VAL A 17 5.37 -12.65 -10.68
N VAL A 18 5.86 -13.03 -9.51
CA VAL A 18 7.30 -13.06 -9.19
C VAL A 18 7.78 -14.50 -9.31
N HIS A 19 8.84 -14.68 -10.06
CA HIS A 19 9.48 -16.00 -10.27
C HIS A 19 10.93 -15.96 -9.80
N ALA A 20 11.45 -17.09 -9.37
CA ALA A 20 12.88 -17.27 -9.21
C ALA A 20 13.59 -17.05 -10.57
N TYR A 21 14.74 -16.34 -10.56
CA TYR A 21 15.47 -15.97 -11.76
C TYR A 21 16.97 -16.07 -11.55
N GLY A 22 17.57 -17.08 -12.16
CA GLY A 22 19.00 -17.35 -11.94
C GLY A 22 19.34 -17.64 -10.47
N SER A 23 20.56 -17.27 -10.06
CA SER A 23 21.05 -17.44 -8.69
C SER A 23 20.93 -16.13 -7.92
N GLY A 24 20.14 -16.13 -6.86
CA GLY A 24 20.02 -14.96 -5.95
C GLY A 24 19.17 -13.80 -6.51
N ALA A 25 18.34 -14.03 -7.52
CA ALA A 25 17.45 -13.02 -8.10
C ALA A 25 16.02 -13.53 -8.25
N VAL A 26 15.10 -12.59 -8.38
CA VAL A 26 13.71 -12.82 -8.77
C VAL A 26 13.34 -11.90 -9.92
N ILE A 27 12.43 -12.34 -10.79
CA ILE A 27 11.87 -11.53 -11.87
C ILE A 27 10.39 -11.28 -11.64
N LYS A 28 10.00 -10.01 -11.66
CA LYS A 28 8.61 -9.55 -11.54
C LYS A 28 8.02 -9.37 -12.95
N VAL A 29 7.25 -10.37 -13.37
CA VAL A 29 6.64 -10.43 -14.70
C VAL A 29 5.24 -9.82 -14.63
N PRO A 30 4.94 -8.76 -15.40
CA PRO A 30 3.63 -8.11 -15.35
C PRO A 30 2.54 -8.98 -15.96
N LYS A 31 1.36 -8.94 -15.36
CA LYS A 31 0.16 -9.52 -15.96
C LYS A 31 -0.26 -8.74 -17.22
N PRO A 32 -0.99 -9.33 -18.16
CA PRO A 32 -1.35 -8.69 -19.44
C PRO A 32 -1.99 -7.30 -19.31
N ALA A 33 -2.82 -7.09 -18.30
CA ALA A 33 -3.51 -5.81 -18.05
C ALA A 33 -2.64 -4.73 -17.41
N THR A 34 -1.41 -5.04 -16.94
CA THR A 34 -0.55 -4.07 -16.26
C THR A 34 0.19 -3.20 -17.28
N PRO A 35 0.05 -1.87 -17.28
CA PRO A 35 0.77 -1.00 -18.21
C PRO A 35 2.29 -1.12 -18.08
N ALA A 36 3.00 -1.12 -19.21
CA ALA A 36 4.46 -1.19 -19.23
C ALA A 36 5.14 -0.02 -18.50
N SER A 37 4.52 1.16 -18.54
CA SER A 37 5.00 2.34 -17.82
C SER A 37 5.02 2.16 -16.30
N TRP A 38 4.11 1.35 -15.75
CA TRP A 38 4.04 1.10 -14.32
C TRP A 38 5.23 0.28 -13.82
N ILE A 39 5.73 -0.66 -14.63
CA ILE A 39 6.89 -1.48 -14.29
C ILE A 39 8.15 -0.63 -14.23
N ARG A 40 8.31 0.30 -15.20
CA ARG A 40 9.44 1.23 -15.21
C ARG A 40 9.38 2.22 -14.04
N ALA A 41 8.18 2.78 -13.79
CA ALA A 41 7.98 3.71 -12.69
C ALA A 41 8.30 3.07 -11.32
N GLU A 42 7.86 1.82 -11.07
CA GLU A 42 8.21 1.12 -9.83
C GLU A 42 9.72 0.93 -9.70
N ALA A 43 10.42 0.57 -10.79
CA ALA A 43 11.87 0.44 -10.78
C ALA A 43 12.57 1.76 -10.42
N GLU A 44 12.15 2.87 -11.03
CA GLU A 44 12.66 4.22 -10.73
C GLU A 44 12.38 4.64 -9.28
N TYR A 45 11.19 4.31 -8.74
CA TYR A 45 10.84 4.62 -7.36
C TYR A 45 11.72 3.84 -6.37
N VAL A 46 11.96 2.55 -6.62
CA VAL A 46 12.82 1.75 -5.75
C VAL A 46 14.26 2.27 -5.76
N GLU A 47 14.81 2.64 -6.90
CA GLU A 47 16.16 3.25 -6.97
C GLU A 47 16.20 4.56 -6.16
N ALA A 48 15.18 5.41 -6.29
CA ALA A 48 15.09 6.66 -5.54
C ALA A 48 15.01 6.46 -4.03
N VAL A 49 14.16 5.53 -3.56
CA VAL A 49 14.02 5.30 -2.10
C VAL A 49 15.24 4.58 -1.52
N ARG A 50 15.90 3.69 -2.26
CA ARG A 50 17.16 3.09 -1.85
C ARG A 50 18.28 4.11 -1.71
N ALA A 51 18.35 5.07 -2.62
CA ALA A 51 19.37 6.12 -2.59
C ALA A 51 19.30 6.96 -1.30
N VAL A 52 18.16 7.01 -0.63
CA VAL A 52 18.00 7.70 0.67
C VAL A 52 18.00 6.74 1.88
N GLY A 53 18.33 5.46 1.67
CA GLY A 53 18.49 4.48 2.74
C GLY A 53 17.23 3.69 3.10
N ALA A 54 16.16 3.75 2.32
CA ALA A 54 15.00 2.90 2.56
C ALA A 54 15.35 1.40 2.34
N PRO A 55 14.85 0.50 3.20
CA PRO A 55 15.15 -0.92 3.11
C PRO A 55 14.32 -1.59 2.00
N ALA A 56 14.78 -1.49 0.77
CA ALA A 56 14.14 -2.08 -0.41
C ALA A 56 15.12 -2.98 -1.18
N PRO A 57 14.66 -4.03 -1.89
CA PRO A 57 15.53 -4.90 -2.67
C PRO A 57 16.23 -4.12 -3.80
N ALA A 58 17.45 -4.54 -4.16
CA ALA A 58 18.17 -3.92 -5.27
C ALA A 58 17.52 -4.26 -6.62
N LEU A 59 17.39 -3.26 -7.49
CA LEU A 59 17.11 -3.49 -8.90
C LEU A 59 18.37 -4.02 -9.57
N LEU A 60 18.30 -5.21 -10.14
CA LEU A 60 19.43 -5.85 -10.83
C LEU A 60 19.39 -5.61 -12.34
N GLY A 61 18.22 -5.26 -12.87
CA GLY A 61 18.04 -4.95 -14.27
C GLY A 61 16.60 -5.00 -14.74
N MET A 62 16.44 -4.77 -16.03
CA MET A 62 15.17 -4.87 -16.73
C MET A 62 15.31 -5.86 -17.88
N GLU A 63 14.33 -6.73 -18.03
CA GLU A 63 14.25 -7.71 -19.11
C GLU A 63 13.04 -7.44 -20.00
N GLU A 64 13.05 -7.99 -21.19
CA GLU A 64 11.88 -8.00 -22.06
C GLU A 64 11.31 -9.42 -22.12
N ILE A 65 10.10 -9.60 -21.59
CA ILE A 65 9.41 -10.89 -21.51
C ILE A 65 8.12 -10.82 -22.31
N PHE A 66 8.04 -11.62 -23.38
CA PHE A 66 6.91 -11.61 -24.32
C PHE A 66 6.59 -10.21 -24.87
N GLY A 67 7.62 -9.43 -25.22
CA GLY A 67 7.48 -8.06 -25.74
C GLY A 67 7.10 -7.02 -24.68
N ARG A 68 7.27 -7.32 -23.39
CA ARG A 68 6.90 -6.43 -22.28
C ARG A 68 8.03 -6.31 -21.25
N PRO A 69 8.23 -5.13 -20.65
CA PRO A 69 9.23 -4.97 -19.61
C PRO A 69 8.89 -5.80 -18.38
N ALA A 70 9.89 -6.45 -17.82
CA ALA A 70 9.87 -7.13 -16.53
C ALA A 70 11.08 -6.66 -15.71
N SER A 71 10.93 -6.51 -14.41
CA SER A 71 11.99 -6.04 -13.54
C SER A 71 12.65 -7.20 -12.79
N VAL A 72 13.98 -7.18 -12.74
CA VAL A 72 14.79 -8.18 -12.05
C VAL A 72 15.29 -7.59 -10.74
N TRP A 73 15.05 -8.29 -9.64
CA TRP A 73 15.34 -7.83 -8.29
C TRP A 73 16.24 -8.80 -7.54
N GLU A 74 16.98 -8.29 -6.59
CA GLU A 74 17.62 -9.10 -5.57
C GLU A 74 16.61 -10.02 -4.89
N HIS A 75 16.95 -11.29 -4.75
CA HIS A 75 16.16 -12.23 -3.95
C HIS A 75 16.47 -12.04 -2.47
N VAL A 76 15.58 -11.40 -1.75
CA VAL A 76 15.68 -11.23 -0.31
C VAL A 76 15.18 -12.50 0.38
N GLU A 77 16.05 -13.14 1.14
CA GLU A 77 15.71 -14.34 1.92
C GLU A 77 15.00 -13.97 3.22
N GLY A 78 13.91 -14.64 3.52
CA GLY A 78 13.15 -14.49 4.74
C GLY A 78 11.64 -14.69 4.54
N PRO A 79 10.88 -14.97 5.62
CA PRO A 79 9.43 -15.04 5.54
C PRO A 79 8.82 -13.65 5.40
N LEU A 80 7.63 -13.58 4.84
CA LEU A 80 6.80 -12.38 4.95
C LEU A 80 6.39 -12.17 6.41
N LEU A 81 6.30 -10.92 6.83
CA LEU A 81 5.79 -10.58 8.17
C LEU A 81 4.36 -11.10 8.37
N TRP A 82 3.58 -11.21 7.29
CA TRP A 82 2.26 -11.85 7.29
C TRP A 82 2.31 -13.31 7.77
N GLN A 83 3.33 -14.07 7.39
CA GLN A 83 3.48 -15.45 7.86
C GLN A 83 3.61 -15.49 9.39
N GLN A 84 4.34 -14.54 9.98
CA GLN A 84 4.44 -14.45 11.45
C GLN A 84 3.09 -14.10 12.10
N VAL A 85 2.23 -13.30 11.44
CA VAL A 85 0.88 -13.01 11.94
C VAL A 85 0.04 -14.29 12.02
N VAL A 86 0.15 -15.15 11.02
CA VAL A 86 -0.59 -16.42 10.95
C VAL A 86 -0.04 -17.46 11.93
N ASP A 87 1.28 -17.63 11.94
CA ASP A 87 1.94 -18.67 12.75
C ASP A 87 1.95 -18.31 14.25
N ARG A 88 1.93 -17.03 14.59
CA ARG A 88 2.04 -16.53 15.96
C ARG A 88 0.99 -15.43 16.24
N PRO A 89 -0.31 -15.79 16.22
CA PRO A 89 -1.39 -14.83 16.49
C PRO A 89 -1.29 -14.22 17.91
N ASP A 90 -0.67 -14.91 18.85
CA ASP A 90 -0.32 -14.40 20.17
C ASP A 90 0.62 -13.18 20.16
N ARG A 91 1.39 -13.00 19.09
CA ARG A 91 2.33 -11.88 18.90
C ARG A 91 1.78 -10.72 18.08
N SER A 92 0.51 -10.75 17.69
CA SER A 92 -0.08 -9.75 16.78
C SER A 92 0.10 -8.31 17.24
N ALA A 93 0.02 -8.05 18.55
CA ALA A 93 0.27 -6.72 19.08
C ALA A 93 1.74 -6.27 18.87
N ALA A 94 2.70 -7.16 19.13
CA ALA A 94 4.12 -6.84 18.91
C ALA A 94 4.42 -6.65 17.41
N ILE A 95 3.82 -7.47 16.55
CA ILE A 95 3.95 -7.35 15.09
C ILE A 95 3.36 -6.04 14.60
N GLY A 96 2.20 -5.61 15.13
CA GLY A 96 1.59 -4.33 14.79
C GLY A 96 2.48 -3.14 15.16
N ARG A 97 3.08 -3.15 16.35
CA ARG A 97 4.05 -2.12 16.77
C ARG A 97 5.30 -2.13 15.89
N ALA A 98 5.84 -3.30 15.57
CA ALA A 98 7.01 -3.41 14.69
C ALA A 98 6.72 -2.86 13.27
N LEU A 99 5.54 -3.15 12.72
CA LEU A 99 5.11 -2.57 11.44
C LEU A 99 5.03 -1.05 11.50
N ALA A 100 4.53 -0.49 12.61
CA ALA A 100 4.50 0.95 12.83
C ALA A 100 5.91 1.54 12.91
N ASP A 101 6.82 0.90 13.65
CA ASP A 101 8.21 1.37 13.77
C ASP A 101 8.93 1.40 12.42
N VAL A 102 8.70 0.40 11.57
CA VAL A 102 9.22 0.37 10.19
C VAL A 102 8.69 1.54 9.37
N GLN A 103 7.40 1.84 9.46
CA GLN A 103 6.82 2.97 8.72
C GLN A 103 7.27 4.33 9.26
N LEU A 104 7.37 4.47 10.57
CA LEU A 104 7.90 5.69 11.22
C LEU A 104 9.34 5.97 10.76
N ALA A 105 10.16 4.93 10.65
CA ALA A 105 11.53 5.06 10.14
C ALA A 105 11.59 5.60 8.71
N LEU A 106 10.63 5.27 7.84
CA LEU A 106 10.54 5.85 6.49
C LEU A 106 10.28 7.35 6.54
N PHE A 107 9.45 7.83 7.46
CA PHE A 107 9.11 9.24 7.57
C PHE A 107 10.29 10.11 8.01
N GLU A 108 11.32 9.52 8.58
CA GLU A 108 12.56 10.22 8.98
C GLU A 108 13.61 10.31 7.86
N LEU A 109 13.43 9.55 6.76
CA LEU A 109 14.34 9.59 5.63
C LEU A 109 14.14 10.88 4.80
N VAL A 110 15.20 11.27 4.10
CA VAL A 110 15.10 12.33 3.08
C VAL A 110 14.10 11.90 2.02
N THR A 111 13.14 12.76 1.73
CA THR A 111 12.10 12.44 0.75
C THR A 111 12.57 12.70 -0.68
N PRO A 112 12.67 11.67 -1.55
CA PRO A 112 13.08 11.88 -2.94
C PRO A 112 12.09 12.74 -3.70
N VAL A 113 12.56 13.82 -4.31
CA VAL A 113 11.72 14.77 -5.08
C VAL A 113 11.17 14.17 -6.37
N THR A 114 11.78 13.08 -6.85
CA THR A 114 11.36 12.33 -8.04
C THR A 114 10.13 11.46 -7.82
N LEU A 115 9.80 11.20 -6.56
CA LEU A 115 8.55 10.48 -6.25
C LEU A 115 7.34 11.35 -6.56
N PRO A 116 6.23 10.73 -7.02
CA PRO A 116 4.99 11.45 -7.28
C PRO A 116 4.42 12.06 -6.01
N ASP A 117 3.68 13.14 -6.18
CA ASP A 117 2.92 13.74 -5.08
C ASP A 117 1.73 12.84 -4.70
N GLN A 118 1.53 12.64 -3.40
CA GLN A 118 0.47 11.77 -2.86
C GLN A 118 -0.93 12.26 -3.24
N ARG A 119 -1.17 13.56 -3.21
CA ARG A 119 -2.48 14.13 -3.52
C ARG A 119 -2.81 13.95 -5.00
N ASP A 120 -1.84 14.11 -5.89
CA ASP A 120 -2.01 13.90 -7.33
C ASP A 120 -2.33 12.43 -7.61
N ARG A 121 -1.65 11.50 -6.94
CA ARG A 121 -1.95 10.07 -7.04
C ARG A 121 -3.37 9.75 -6.55
N LEU A 122 -3.73 10.23 -5.37
CA LEU A 122 -5.06 10.01 -4.81
C LEU A 122 -6.16 10.64 -5.67
N SER A 123 -5.97 11.88 -6.14
CA SER A 123 -6.89 12.54 -7.06
C SER A 123 -7.10 11.74 -8.34
N SER A 124 -6.04 11.19 -8.91
CA SER A 124 -6.12 10.35 -10.11
C SER A 124 -6.89 9.06 -9.86
N LYS A 125 -6.64 8.37 -8.73
CA LYS A 125 -7.38 7.17 -8.33
C LYS A 125 -8.86 7.48 -8.04
N ILE A 126 -9.16 8.59 -7.36
CA ILE A 126 -10.53 9.04 -7.08
C ILE A 126 -11.29 9.31 -8.38
N ARG A 127 -10.69 10.03 -9.34
CA ARG A 127 -11.32 10.30 -10.65
C ARG A 127 -11.66 9.01 -11.39
N TRP A 128 -10.75 8.04 -11.38
CA TRP A 128 -11.01 6.73 -11.97
C TRP A 128 -12.11 5.98 -11.22
N SER A 129 -12.10 5.96 -9.89
CA SER A 129 -13.11 5.30 -9.06
C SER A 129 -14.50 5.90 -9.27
N ALA A 130 -14.62 7.23 -9.23
CA ALA A 130 -15.90 7.92 -9.40
C ALA A 130 -16.54 7.68 -10.78
N ALA A 131 -15.72 7.44 -11.82
CA ALA A 131 -16.20 7.06 -13.15
C ALA A 131 -16.81 5.65 -13.20
N ASN A 132 -16.54 4.79 -12.22
CA ASN A 132 -16.88 3.37 -12.22
C ASN A 132 -17.75 2.93 -11.02
N VAL A 133 -18.00 3.83 -10.08
CA VAL A 133 -18.76 3.57 -8.83
C VAL A 133 -19.65 4.77 -8.54
N ASP A 134 -20.78 4.53 -7.89
CA ASP A 134 -21.70 5.58 -7.47
C ASP A 134 -21.15 6.36 -6.24
N VAL A 135 -20.17 7.21 -6.52
CA VAL A 135 -19.56 8.15 -5.56
C VAL A 135 -19.42 9.51 -6.26
N SER A 136 -19.91 10.57 -5.64
CA SER A 136 -19.74 11.91 -6.17
C SER A 136 -18.27 12.29 -6.26
N LEU A 137 -17.78 12.55 -7.48
CA LEU A 137 -16.41 12.99 -7.71
C LEU A 137 -16.10 14.29 -6.98
N ALA A 138 -17.03 15.26 -7.02
CA ALA A 138 -16.87 16.53 -6.34
C ALA A 138 -16.71 16.32 -4.82
N ALA A 139 -17.65 15.61 -4.19
CA ALA A 139 -17.59 15.31 -2.77
C ALA A 139 -16.30 14.57 -2.39
N ALA A 140 -15.86 13.59 -3.20
CA ALA A 140 -14.64 12.85 -2.92
C ALA A 140 -13.35 13.69 -3.04
N LEU A 141 -13.33 14.68 -3.92
CA LEU A 141 -12.21 15.62 -4.04
C LEU A 141 -12.26 16.72 -2.96
N ASP A 142 -13.44 17.14 -2.52
CA ASP A 142 -13.62 18.17 -1.49
C ASP A 142 -13.13 17.71 -0.11
N VAL A 143 -13.24 16.41 0.19
CA VAL A 143 -12.70 15.86 1.44
C VAL A 143 -11.19 15.63 1.41
N LEU A 144 -10.53 15.77 0.25
CA LEU A 144 -9.08 15.58 0.12
C LEU A 144 -8.35 16.68 0.93
N PRO A 145 -7.65 16.34 2.04
CA PRO A 145 -7.02 17.34 2.89
C PRO A 145 -5.98 18.17 2.12
N GLY A 146 -5.85 19.44 2.49
CA GLY A 146 -4.77 20.30 2.03
C GLY A 146 -3.39 19.80 2.48
N PRO A 147 -2.30 20.43 1.99
CA PRO A 147 -0.97 20.13 2.49
C PRO A 147 -0.87 20.37 4.00
N THR A 148 -0.34 19.42 4.76
CA THR A 148 -0.28 19.44 6.23
C THR A 148 1.15 19.47 6.75
N GLY A 149 2.06 20.14 6.06
CA GLY A 149 3.45 20.26 6.47
C GLY A 149 4.43 19.80 5.41
N THR A 150 5.66 19.48 5.84
CA THR A 150 6.70 18.98 4.93
C THR A 150 6.38 17.56 4.48
N PRO A 151 6.29 17.29 3.17
CA PRO A 151 6.04 15.95 2.67
C PRO A 151 7.11 14.95 3.14
N ARG A 152 6.68 13.76 3.53
CA ARG A 152 7.54 12.65 3.94
C ARG A 152 7.54 11.54 2.91
N LEU A 153 8.54 10.65 3.00
CA LEU A 153 8.58 9.43 2.20
C LEU A 153 7.48 8.47 2.68
N CYS A 154 6.49 8.24 1.84
CA CYS A 154 5.38 7.33 2.08
C CYS A 154 5.53 6.08 1.20
N HIS A 155 5.30 4.89 1.77
CA HIS A 155 5.28 3.64 1.01
C HIS A 155 4.03 3.53 0.11
N GLY A 156 2.91 4.07 0.58
CA GLY A 156 1.64 4.08 -0.14
C GLY A 156 0.85 2.77 -0.11
N ASP A 157 1.44 1.66 0.35
CA ASP A 157 0.75 0.37 0.53
C ASP A 157 1.47 -0.54 1.55
N LEU A 158 1.87 0.01 2.70
CA LEU A 158 2.57 -0.78 3.71
C LEU A 158 1.61 -1.67 4.49
N HIS A 159 1.88 -2.97 4.46
CA HIS A 159 1.18 -4.00 5.24
C HIS A 159 2.07 -5.26 5.39
N PRO A 160 1.73 -6.21 6.27
CA PRO A 160 2.63 -7.33 6.59
C PRO A 160 3.04 -8.21 5.41
N SER A 161 2.26 -8.25 4.32
CA SER A 161 2.65 -9.01 3.12
C SER A 161 3.65 -8.26 2.23
N ASN A 162 3.92 -6.98 2.50
CA ASN A 162 4.92 -6.17 1.82
C ASN A 162 6.19 -5.98 2.66
N VAL A 163 6.36 -6.77 3.73
CA VAL A 163 7.55 -6.77 4.58
C VAL A 163 8.14 -8.17 4.61
N ILE A 164 9.38 -8.31 4.13
CA ILE A 164 10.19 -9.52 4.28
C ILE A 164 11.04 -9.37 5.55
N VAL A 165 10.96 -10.36 6.43
CA VAL A 165 11.77 -10.40 7.66
C VAL A 165 13.08 -11.10 7.34
N SER A 166 14.07 -10.34 6.89
CA SER A 166 15.40 -10.87 6.60
C SER A 166 16.27 -10.97 7.86
N LYS A 167 17.39 -11.66 7.74
CA LYS A 167 18.40 -11.77 8.84
C LYS A 167 19.02 -10.42 9.22
N ASP A 168 19.03 -9.46 8.29
CA ASP A 168 19.64 -8.13 8.47
C ASP A 168 18.59 -7.04 8.80
N GLY A 169 17.33 -7.42 8.97
CA GLY A 169 16.23 -6.52 9.29
C GLY A 169 15.08 -6.59 8.27
N PRO A 170 14.05 -5.75 8.44
CA PRO A 170 12.90 -5.73 7.53
C PRO A 170 13.30 -5.16 6.16
N VAL A 171 12.85 -5.81 5.08
CA VAL A 171 12.97 -5.30 3.71
C VAL A 171 11.57 -5.10 3.15
N LEU A 172 11.30 -3.91 2.60
CA LEU A 172 10.01 -3.53 2.07
C LEU A 172 9.95 -3.77 0.57
N VAL A 173 8.85 -4.33 0.11
CA VAL A 173 8.60 -4.65 -1.30
C VAL A 173 7.31 -4.02 -1.80
N ASP A 174 7.11 -4.00 -3.13
CA ASP A 174 5.95 -3.43 -3.82
C ASP A 174 5.81 -1.91 -3.62
N TRP A 175 6.83 -1.17 -4.05
CA TRP A 175 6.93 0.27 -3.97
C TRP A 175 6.17 1.03 -5.05
N PHE A 176 5.32 0.36 -5.81
CA PHE A 176 4.56 0.99 -6.90
C PHE A 176 3.77 2.21 -6.44
N ASP A 177 3.22 2.18 -5.23
CA ASP A 177 2.43 3.28 -4.67
C ASP A 177 3.27 4.31 -3.87
N ALA A 178 4.60 4.17 -3.88
CA ALA A 178 5.50 5.11 -3.21
C ALA A 178 5.26 6.56 -3.67
N CYS A 179 5.28 7.48 -2.70
CA CYS A 179 5.00 8.89 -2.95
C CYS A 179 5.63 9.77 -1.88
N ARG A 180 5.64 11.07 -2.15
CA ARG A 180 5.92 12.11 -1.16
C ARG A 180 4.60 12.68 -0.66
N GLY A 181 4.36 12.70 0.65
CA GLY A 181 3.07 13.11 1.15
C GLY A 181 2.96 13.25 2.66
N ASP A 182 1.72 13.26 3.11
CA ASP A 182 1.35 13.34 4.51
C ASP A 182 1.48 11.95 5.18
N PRO A 183 2.27 11.81 6.26
CA PRO A 183 2.37 10.57 7.02
C PRO A 183 1.01 10.03 7.47
N VAL A 184 0.09 10.92 7.88
CA VAL A 184 -1.25 10.52 8.35
C VAL A 184 -2.06 9.85 7.25
N ALA A 185 -1.91 10.31 6.00
CA ALA A 185 -2.54 9.67 4.85
C ALA A 185 -1.99 8.25 4.59
N ASP A 186 -0.67 8.06 4.75
CA ASP A 186 -0.03 6.75 4.59
C ASP A 186 -0.45 5.79 5.72
N VAL A 187 -0.52 6.27 6.96
CA VAL A 187 -1.06 5.51 8.11
C VAL A 187 -2.54 5.13 7.89
N ALA A 188 -3.36 6.07 7.40
CA ALA A 188 -4.76 5.80 7.09
C ALA A 188 -4.90 4.72 6.01
N ARG A 189 -4.05 4.76 4.97
CA ARG A 189 -3.99 3.75 3.92
C ARG A 189 -3.65 2.36 4.49
N SER A 190 -2.58 2.27 5.28
CA SER A 190 -2.16 1.02 5.94
C SER A 190 -3.26 0.47 6.84
N SER A 191 -3.94 1.32 7.64
CA SER A 191 -5.03 0.89 8.52
C SER A 191 -6.19 0.24 7.77
N LEU A 192 -6.58 0.79 6.62
CA LEU A 192 -7.63 0.22 5.77
C LEU A 192 -7.20 -1.14 5.19
N THR A 193 -5.93 -1.25 4.79
CA THR A 193 -5.39 -2.53 4.29
C THR A 193 -5.39 -3.58 5.39
N LEU A 194 -4.96 -3.24 6.61
CA LEU A 194 -4.96 -4.15 7.75
C LEU A 194 -6.37 -4.65 8.10
N LEU A 195 -7.37 -3.75 8.13
CA LEU A 195 -8.76 -4.10 8.41
C LEU A 195 -9.38 -5.00 7.34
N SER A 196 -8.98 -4.83 6.08
CA SER A 196 -9.48 -5.60 4.94
C SER A 196 -8.61 -6.81 4.57
N HIS A 197 -7.51 -7.04 5.28
CA HIS A 197 -6.48 -8.02 4.87
C HIS A 197 -7.01 -9.46 4.80
N GLY A 198 -7.93 -9.84 5.67
CA GLY A 198 -8.58 -11.15 5.60
C GLY A 198 -9.36 -11.39 4.30
N ALA A 199 -9.91 -10.33 3.70
CA ALA A 199 -10.65 -10.39 2.43
C ALA A 199 -9.75 -10.21 1.20
N THR A 200 -8.52 -9.69 1.38
CA THR A 200 -7.59 -9.31 0.30
C THR A 200 -6.29 -10.08 0.30
N THR A 201 -6.09 -10.95 1.29
CA THR A 201 -4.93 -11.85 1.34
C THR A 201 -4.87 -12.66 0.04
N PRO A 202 -3.72 -12.69 -0.63
CA PRO A 202 -3.55 -13.53 -1.82
C PRO A 202 -3.99 -14.97 -1.53
N SER A 203 -4.69 -15.61 -2.49
CA SER A 203 -5.29 -16.94 -2.33
C SER A 203 -4.30 -18.05 -1.93
N HIS A 204 -3.01 -17.80 -2.07
CA HIS A 204 -1.92 -18.73 -1.71
C HIS A 204 -1.35 -18.50 -0.29
N LEU A 205 -1.78 -17.43 0.39
CA LEU A 205 -1.40 -17.17 1.78
C LEU A 205 -2.56 -17.54 2.71
N PRO A 206 -2.30 -18.20 3.85
CA PRO A 206 -3.34 -18.49 4.81
C PRO A 206 -3.93 -17.18 5.38
N GLY A 207 -5.24 -17.16 5.57
CA GLY A 207 -5.95 -16.05 6.20
C GLY A 207 -5.67 -15.98 7.70
N SER A 208 -5.88 -14.80 8.29
CA SER A 208 -5.92 -14.64 9.74
C SER A 208 -7.35 -14.33 10.20
N ASP A 209 -7.65 -14.67 11.45
CA ASP A 209 -8.96 -14.36 12.02
C ASP A 209 -9.11 -12.84 12.27
N THR A 210 -10.36 -12.39 12.31
CA THR A 210 -10.71 -10.97 12.51
C THR A 210 -10.18 -10.41 13.83
N ARG A 211 -10.11 -11.24 14.88
CA ARG A 211 -9.61 -10.82 16.20
C ARG A 211 -8.11 -10.53 16.15
N THR A 212 -7.34 -11.40 15.53
CA THR A 212 -5.90 -11.24 15.31
C THR A 212 -5.61 -9.95 14.56
N LEU A 213 -6.33 -9.69 13.45
CA LEU A 213 -6.21 -8.45 12.67
C LEU A 213 -6.59 -7.21 13.48
N ALA A 214 -7.66 -7.28 14.28
CA ALA A 214 -8.07 -6.17 15.14
C ALA A 214 -7.02 -5.84 16.22
N VAL A 215 -6.39 -6.84 16.82
CA VAL A 215 -5.31 -6.66 17.80
C VAL A 215 -4.08 -6.02 17.13
N LEU A 216 -3.67 -6.54 15.98
CA LEU A 216 -2.56 -6.01 15.21
C LEU A 216 -2.79 -4.55 14.81
N THR A 217 -3.95 -4.26 14.22
CA THR A 217 -4.30 -2.91 13.76
C THR A 217 -4.35 -1.91 14.92
N ARG A 218 -4.93 -2.30 16.06
CA ARG A 218 -4.97 -1.45 17.25
C ARG A 218 -3.57 -1.13 17.75
N ALA A 219 -2.69 -2.12 17.85
CA ALA A 219 -1.33 -1.93 18.31
C ALA A 219 -0.51 -1.05 17.35
N TYR A 220 -0.70 -1.24 16.04
CA TYR A 220 -0.12 -0.40 15.00
C TYR A 220 -0.58 1.07 15.15
N LEU A 221 -1.89 1.32 15.22
CA LEU A 221 -2.42 2.68 15.35
C LEU A 221 -2.03 3.35 16.68
N SER A 222 -2.02 2.60 17.80
CA SER A 222 -1.55 3.12 19.08
C SER A 222 -0.09 3.60 18.99
N ARG A 223 0.78 2.82 18.35
CA ARG A 223 2.19 3.19 18.16
C ARG A 223 2.36 4.42 17.25
N MET A 224 1.53 4.54 16.20
CA MET A 224 1.52 5.73 15.35
C MET A 224 1.10 6.98 16.12
N GLN A 225 0.05 6.89 16.97
CA GLN A 225 -0.43 7.99 17.81
C GLN A 225 0.57 8.42 18.88
N GLU A 226 1.43 7.52 19.35
CA GLU A 226 2.53 7.85 20.26
C GLU A 226 3.62 8.73 19.61
N SER A 227 3.74 8.71 18.28
CA SER A 227 4.84 9.30 17.53
C SER A 227 4.43 10.42 16.57
N LEU A 228 3.19 10.46 16.15
CA LEU A 228 2.67 11.46 15.21
C LEU A 228 1.61 12.30 15.88
N GLU A 229 1.74 13.62 15.77
CA GLU A 229 0.65 14.53 16.10
C GLU A 229 -0.41 14.46 14.99
N ILE A 230 -1.58 13.90 15.31
CA ILE A 230 -2.68 13.73 14.38
C ILE A 230 -3.81 14.68 14.77
N PRO A 231 -4.05 15.77 14.01
CA PRO A 231 -5.15 16.68 14.29
C PRO A 231 -6.51 15.96 14.28
N PRO A 232 -7.46 16.39 15.14
CA PRO A 232 -8.80 15.82 15.16
C PRO A 232 -9.45 15.82 13.76
N GLY A 233 -10.05 14.70 13.39
CA GLY A 233 -10.74 14.53 12.11
C GLY A 233 -9.83 14.30 10.89
N LEU A 234 -8.53 14.66 10.94
CA LEU A 234 -7.64 14.50 9.80
C LEU A 234 -7.48 13.04 9.39
N PHE A 235 -7.28 12.14 10.36
CA PHE A 235 -7.15 10.70 10.10
C PHE A 235 -8.40 10.12 9.41
N SER A 236 -9.59 10.47 9.91
CA SER A 236 -10.86 10.01 9.33
C SER A 236 -11.07 10.51 7.91
N ARG A 237 -10.70 11.78 7.63
CA ARG A 237 -10.73 12.32 6.26
C ARG A 237 -9.78 11.56 5.33
N TRP A 238 -8.56 11.26 5.78
CA TRP A 238 -7.63 10.44 5.00
C TRP A 238 -8.12 9.01 4.81
N GLN A 239 -8.82 8.42 5.81
CA GLN A 239 -9.46 7.12 5.63
C GLN A 239 -10.54 7.17 4.53
N ALA A 240 -11.40 8.19 4.53
CA ALA A 240 -12.43 8.36 3.49
C ALA A 240 -11.82 8.51 2.09
N VAL A 241 -10.82 9.38 1.95
CA VAL A 241 -10.09 9.59 0.69
C VAL A 241 -9.45 8.28 0.19
N ASN A 242 -8.73 7.59 1.07
CA ASN A 242 -8.10 6.31 0.70
C ASN A 242 -9.13 5.22 0.39
N ALA A 243 -10.27 5.18 1.07
CA ALA A 243 -11.33 4.23 0.79
C ALA A 243 -11.86 4.39 -0.65
N VAL A 244 -12.17 5.62 -1.08
CA VAL A 244 -12.59 5.89 -2.46
C VAL A 244 -11.48 5.58 -3.46
N ALA A 245 -10.24 6.01 -3.19
CA ALA A 245 -9.11 5.73 -4.07
C ALA A 245 -8.87 4.23 -4.26
N ARG A 246 -9.10 3.39 -3.23
CA ARG A 246 -8.94 1.93 -3.30
C ARG A 246 -10.01 1.21 -4.10
N LEU A 247 -11.15 1.82 -4.34
CA LEU A 247 -12.16 1.25 -5.27
C LEU A 247 -11.57 1.05 -6.68
N ALA A 248 -10.56 1.85 -7.05
CA ALA A 248 -9.81 1.70 -8.29
C ALA A 248 -8.93 0.43 -8.33
N GLU A 249 -8.70 -0.23 -7.20
CA GLU A 249 -7.74 -1.33 -7.05
C GLU A 249 -8.42 -2.71 -7.12
N GLY A 250 -9.73 -2.77 -7.39
CA GLY A 250 -10.48 -4.02 -7.48
C GLY A 250 -10.77 -4.70 -6.15
N MET A 251 -10.71 -3.93 -5.06
CA MET A 251 -11.05 -4.39 -3.70
C MET A 251 -12.56 -4.59 -3.52
N SER A 252 -12.96 -5.34 -2.48
CA SER A 252 -14.36 -5.45 -2.07
C SER A 252 -14.94 -4.07 -1.80
N ARG A 253 -15.99 -3.71 -2.54
CA ARG A 253 -16.55 -2.34 -2.55
C ARG A 253 -17.23 -1.98 -1.23
N GLU A 254 -18.04 -2.86 -0.69
CA GLU A 254 -18.93 -2.51 0.44
C GLU A 254 -18.18 -2.03 1.70
N PRO A 255 -17.11 -2.68 2.18
CA PRO A 255 -16.36 -2.17 3.33
C PRO A 255 -15.75 -0.77 3.08
N LEU A 256 -15.28 -0.50 1.85
CA LEU A 256 -14.71 0.79 1.48
C LEU A 256 -15.78 1.88 1.40
N LEU A 257 -16.95 1.56 0.84
CA LEU A 257 -18.09 2.47 0.79
C LEU A 257 -18.66 2.76 2.19
N GLU A 258 -18.62 1.81 3.11
CA GLU A 258 -19.00 2.04 4.51
C GLU A 258 -18.07 3.05 5.18
N VAL A 259 -16.76 2.95 4.99
CA VAL A 259 -15.78 3.94 5.47
C VAL A 259 -16.05 5.30 4.84
N TRP A 260 -16.32 5.35 3.53
CA TRP A 260 -16.69 6.59 2.84
C TRP A 260 -17.97 7.21 3.42
N ARG A 261 -19.04 6.47 3.57
CA ARG A 261 -20.31 6.95 4.14
C ARG A 261 -20.14 7.49 5.57
N ARG A 262 -19.24 6.89 6.34
CA ARG A 262 -19.00 7.28 7.72
C ARG A 262 -18.16 8.55 7.87
N PHE A 263 -17.20 8.79 7.01
CA PHE A 263 -16.16 9.81 7.18
C PHE A 263 -16.03 10.78 6.00
N GLY A 264 -16.71 10.54 4.89
CA GLY A 264 -16.59 11.31 3.66
C GLY A 264 -17.47 12.58 3.62
N TRP A 265 -18.06 12.98 4.73
CA TRP A 265 -18.92 14.17 4.81
C TRP A 265 -18.12 15.38 5.30
N VAL A 266 -18.19 16.49 4.57
CA VAL A 266 -17.71 17.79 5.02
C VAL A 266 -18.87 18.49 5.73
N GLU A 267 -18.67 18.96 6.96
CA GLU A 267 -19.65 19.82 7.62
C GLU A 267 -19.92 21.05 6.73
N GLY A 268 -21.15 21.20 6.24
CA GLY A 268 -21.58 22.28 5.35
C GLY A 268 -22.18 21.84 4.02
N SER A 269 -22.05 20.58 3.60
CA SER A 269 -22.72 20.04 2.39
C SER A 269 -24.08 19.38 2.69
N GLY A 270 -24.59 19.55 3.91
CA GLY A 270 -25.73 18.79 4.45
C GLY A 270 -27.14 19.22 3.97
N GLU A 271 -27.29 20.26 3.17
CA GLU A 271 -28.64 20.69 2.75
C GLU A 271 -29.19 19.94 1.53
N GLU A 272 -28.31 19.35 0.68
CA GLU A 272 -28.79 18.63 -0.51
C GLU A 272 -29.04 17.13 -0.27
N ALA A 273 -28.43 16.52 0.74
CA ALA A 273 -28.59 15.08 1.00
C ALA A 273 -29.93 14.72 1.70
N GLN A 274 -30.59 15.67 2.40
CA GLN A 274 -31.92 15.45 2.98
C GLN A 274 -33.03 15.50 1.94
N ALA A 275 -32.85 16.18 0.81
CA ALA A 275 -33.82 16.27 -0.25
C ALA A 275 -33.93 15.02 -1.14
N ALA A 276 -32.92 14.12 -1.11
CA ALA A 276 -32.91 12.89 -1.90
C ALA A 276 -33.39 11.64 -1.13
N ALA A 277 -33.70 11.77 0.16
CA ALA A 277 -34.18 10.69 1.03
C ALA A 277 -35.65 10.88 1.50
N GLY A 278 -36.38 11.81 0.87
CA GLY A 278 -37.80 12.07 1.13
C GLY A 278 -38.71 11.50 0.05
#